data_15b2f9045c1879587625f0864a5e819b
#
_entry.id   15b2f9045c1879587625f0864a5e819b
#
_cell.length_a   1.000
_cell.length_b   1.000
_cell.length_c   1.000
_cell.angle_alpha   90.00
_cell.angle_beta   90.00
_cell.angle_gamma   90.00
#
_symmetry.space_group_name_H-M   'P 1'
#
loop_
_entity.id
_entity.type
_entity.pdbx_description
1 polymer ?
#
loop_
_entity_poly.entity_id
_entity_poly.type
_entity_poly.pdbx_seq_one_letter_code
_entity_poly.pdbx_strand_id
1 'polypeptide(L)'
;MKGLFFAKPIEFRLETPADTLVQGEVMEGQITAVNRGQANEKGLRLQVGLAYGDFKAIKENEADALEIVERQNLGKKFSLKPGDEHRAEWRFQLPHDCPITSSEGSLFLLYGRELEESGARSKIDLRVQLTPVLETVISSIENHFAFAAKSRIHTNGFTEVSFKPPSSYPTLDEMTVLMRVREKEGMDLHFHCRTKTFNRAAGKGLKARTVKFEHNYPRNKYLIYNSQPNRALFRSVIEEVLAKATPGKVTKR
;
A
#
# COMPACT_ATOMS: atom_id res chain seq x y z
N MET A 1 17.79 5.48 0.72
CA MET A 1 18.13 4.07 1.13
C MET A 1 19.36 3.58 0.39
N LYS A 2 20.12 2.63 0.99
CA LYS A 2 21.26 1.97 0.35
C LYS A 2 21.18 0.47 0.60
N GLY A 3 21.51 -0.32 -0.43
CA GLY A 3 21.57 -1.77 -0.36
C GLY A 3 22.91 -2.29 -0.87
N LEU A 4 23.42 -3.33 -0.23
CA LEU A 4 24.63 -4.05 -0.64
C LEU A 4 24.32 -5.55 -0.69
N PHE A 5 24.71 -6.20 -1.78
CA PHE A 5 24.49 -7.62 -1.98
C PHE A 5 25.65 -8.26 -2.75
N PHE A 6 25.98 -9.48 -2.39
CA PHE A 6 27.03 -10.26 -3.05
C PHE A 6 26.46 -11.53 -3.66
N ALA A 7 26.35 -11.56 -4.99
CA ALA A 7 26.21 -12.79 -5.76
C ALA A 7 27.57 -13.10 -6.37
N LYS A 8 28.42 -13.79 -5.61
CA LYS A 8 29.83 -14.04 -5.97
C LYS A 8 30.01 -14.42 -7.44
N PRO A 9 30.94 -13.77 -8.14
CA PRO A 9 31.95 -12.83 -7.65
C PRO A 9 31.50 -11.35 -7.74
N ILE A 10 30.21 -11.07 -8.05
CA ILE A 10 29.69 -9.72 -8.28
C ILE A 10 29.12 -9.13 -6.99
N GLU A 11 29.56 -7.90 -6.69
CA GLU A 11 28.98 -7.03 -5.67
C GLU A 11 27.97 -6.09 -6.33
N PHE A 12 26.74 -6.05 -5.81
CA PHE A 12 25.69 -5.11 -6.23
C PHE A 12 25.49 -4.06 -5.15
N ARG A 13 25.53 -2.79 -5.54
CA ARG A 13 25.20 -1.64 -4.70
C ARG A 13 23.98 -0.95 -5.29
N LEU A 14 22.95 -0.75 -4.49
CA LEU A 14 21.77 -0.01 -4.89
C LEU A 14 21.67 1.24 -4.03
N GLU A 15 21.38 2.37 -4.66
CA GLU A 15 21.16 3.66 -4.00
C GLU A 15 19.88 4.31 -4.51
N THR A 16 19.07 4.83 -3.58
CA THR A 16 17.90 5.67 -3.86
C THR A 16 17.80 6.76 -2.82
N PRO A 17 17.47 8.01 -3.19
CA PRO A 17 17.33 9.12 -2.24
C PRO A 17 16.13 8.96 -1.30
N ALA A 18 15.10 8.24 -1.70
CA ALA A 18 13.85 8.12 -0.96
C ALA A 18 13.95 7.10 0.18
N ASP A 19 13.56 7.49 1.39
CA ASP A 19 13.42 6.60 2.55
C ASP A 19 11.95 6.25 2.83
N THR A 20 11.03 7.12 2.43
CA THR A 20 9.59 6.95 2.54
C THR A 20 8.95 7.41 1.24
N LEU A 21 7.99 6.67 0.75
CA LEU A 21 7.30 6.90 -0.49
C LEU A 21 5.80 7.05 -0.23
N VAL A 22 5.12 7.77 -1.09
CA VAL A 22 3.66 7.86 -1.08
C VAL A 22 3.12 7.14 -2.32
N GLN A 23 1.98 6.48 -2.20
CA GLN A 23 1.28 5.90 -3.35
C GLN A 23 1.17 6.93 -4.49
N GLY A 24 1.47 6.53 -5.72
CA GLY A 24 1.48 7.42 -6.89
C GLY A 24 2.76 8.24 -7.09
N GLU A 25 3.76 8.14 -6.21
CA GLU A 25 5.05 8.82 -6.39
C GLU A 25 5.99 8.07 -7.33
N VAL A 26 6.92 8.81 -7.90
CA VAL A 26 8.05 8.26 -8.65
C VAL A 26 9.17 7.90 -7.69
N MET A 27 9.67 6.69 -7.81
CA MET A 27 10.88 6.22 -7.16
C MET A 27 11.97 6.01 -8.20
N GLU A 28 13.16 6.54 -7.95
CA GLU A 28 14.30 6.41 -8.85
C GLU A 28 15.60 6.20 -8.07
N GLY A 29 16.61 5.72 -8.76
CA GLY A 29 17.92 5.50 -8.15
C GLY A 29 18.93 4.91 -9.11
N GLN A 30 20.02 4.43 -8.55
CA GLN A 30 21.11 3.83 -9.29
C GLN A 30 21.47 2.46 -8.71
N ILE A 31 21.85 1.53 -9.58
CA ILE A 31 22.47 0.27 -9.21
C ILE A 31 23.87 0.18 -9.84
N THR A 32 24.85 -0.28 -9.07
CA THR A 32 26.21 -0.53 -9.54
C THR A 32 26.55 -1.99 -9.32
N ALA A 33 27.07 -2.66 -10.35
CA ALA A 33 27.68 -3.98 -10.25
C ALA A 33 29.21 -3.84 -10.32
N VAL A 34 29.92 -4.49 -9.41
CA VAL A 34 31.40 -4.50 -9.34
C VAL A 34 31.89 -5.93 -9.35
N ASN A 35 32.81 -6.26 -10.24
CA ASN A 35 33.46 -7.57 -10.24
C ASN A 35 34.59 -7.61 -9.19
N ARG A 36 34.34 -8.34 -8.10
CA ARG A 36 35.32 -8.58 -7.01
C ARG A 36 36.12 -9.87 -7.19
N GLY A 37 35.83 -10.61 -8.25
CA GLY A 37 36.57 -11.82 -8.59
C GLY A 37 37.88 -11.55 -9.31
N GLN A 38 38.57 -12.64 -9.66
CA GLN A 38 39.82 -12.60 -10.41
C GLN A 38 39.64 -12.94 -11.90
N ALA A 39 38.46 -13.39 -12.29
CA ALA A 39 38.12 -13.77 -13.66
C ALA A 39 37.17 -12.73 -14.30
N ASN A 40 37.17 -12.73 -15.63
CA ASN A 40 36.25 -11.91 -16.41
C ASN A 40 34.84 -12.54 -16.38
N GLU A 41 33.85 -11.82 -15.88
CA GLU A 41 32.45 -12.21 -15.86
C GLU A 41 31.75 -11.76 -17.14
N LYS A 42 31.03 -12.68 -17.80
CA LYS A 42 30.35 -12.43 -19.08
C LYS A 42 28.85 -12.66 -18.97
N GLY A 43 28.12 -11.96 -19.83
CA GLY A 43 26.67 -12.16 -19.94
C GLY A 43 25.85 -11.68 -18.74
N LEU A 44 26.44 -10.78 -17.94
CA LEU A 44 25.78 -10.18 -16.79
C LEU A 44 24.56 -9.35 -17.23
N ARG A 45 23.53 -9.35 -16.39
CA ARG A 45 22.39 -8.41 -16.47
C ARG A 45 22.25 -7.69 -15.14
N LEU A 46 21.73 -6.47 -15.20
CA LEU A 46 21.20 -5.79 -14.03
C LEU A 46 19.69 -5.80 -14.12
N GLN A 47 19.07 -6.20 -13.03
CA GLN A 47 17.62 -6.18 -12.87
C GLN A 47 17.25 -5.47 -11.58
N VAL A 48 16.19 -4.68 -11.65
CA VAL A 48 15.52 -4.09 -10.50
C VAL A 48 14.03 -4.37 -10.64
N GLY A 49 13.35 -4.64 -9.54
CA GLY A 49 11.91 -4.93 -9.57
C GLY A 49 11.21 -4.51 -8.29
N LEU A 50 9.92 -4.29 -8.40
CA LEU A 50 9.02 -4.13 -7.28
C LEU A 50 8.34 -5.46 -7.01
N ALA A 51 8.26 -5.86 -5.74
CA ALA A 51 7.52 -7.03 -5.32
C ALA A 51 6.68 -6.70 -4.08
N TYR A 52 5.47 -7.25 -4.01
CA TYR A 52 4.73 -7.30 -2.77
C TYR A 52 5.17 -8.52 -1.97
N GLY A 53 5.32 -8.37 -0.65
CA GLY A 53 5.70 -9.44 0.24
C GLY A 53 4.84 -9.46 1.49
N ASP A 54 4.28 -10.63 1.79
CA ASP A 54 3.66 -10.93 3.07
C ASP A 54 4.75 -11.22 4.11
N PHE A 55 4.75 -10.52 5.24
CA PHE A 55 5.79 -10.66 6.26
C PHE A 55 5.80 -12.04 6.93
N LYS A 56 4.62 -12.68 7.04
CA LYS A 56 4.53 -14.03 7.61
C LYS A 56 5.13 -15.05 6.64
N ALA A 57 4.73 -15.01 5.37
CA ALA A 57 5.26 -15.88 4.34
C ALA A 57 6.78 -15.72 4.17
N ILE A 58 7.29 -14.47 4.22
CA ILE A 58 8.72 -14.18 4.20
C ILE A 58 9.45 -14.79 5.39
N LYS A 59 8.88 -14.71 6.60
CA LYS A 59 9.45 -15.28 7.82
C LYS A 59 9.47 -16.80 7.80
N GLU A 60 8.46 -17.40 7.20
CA GLU A 60 8.31 -18.85 7.03
C GLU A 60 9.11 -19.38 5.83
N ASN A 61 9.80 -18.50 5.07
CA ASN A 61 10.56 -18.81 3.87
C ASN A 61 9.74 -19.53 2.78
N GLU A 62 8.48 -19.16 2.64
CA GLU A 62 7.63 -19.70 1.58
C GLU A 62 8.14 -19.29 0.19
N ALA A 63 8.02 -20.19 -0.78
CA ALA A 63 8.55 -19.97 -2.13
C ALA A 63 7.95 -18.73 -2.81
N ASP A 64 6.65 -18.48 -2.57
CA ASP A 64 5.87 -17.40 -3.18
C ASP A 64 5.70 -16.19 -2.24
N ALA A 65 6.58 -16.07 -1.23
CA ALA A 65 6.52 -14.97 -0.26
C ALA A 65 6.70 -13.57 -0.87
N LEU A 66 7.21 -13.47 -2.09
CA LEU A 66 7.42 -12.23 -2.84
C LEU A 66 6.78 -12.35 -4.23
N GLU A 67 5.70 -11.64 -4.44
CA GLU A 67 5.04 -11.50 -5.74
C GLU A 67 5.66 -10.32 -6.50
N ILE A 68 6.33 -10.59 -7.63
CA ILE A 68 6.93 -9.54 -8.47
C ILE A 68 5.81 -8.81 -9.23
N VAL A 69 5.61 -7.54 -8.90
CA VAL A 69 4.60 -6.66 -9.49
C VAL A 69 5.12 -6.01 -10.77
N GLU A 70 6.37 -5.59 -10.77
CA GLU A 70 7.01 -4.92 -11.91
C GLU A 70 8.50 -5.25 -11.95
N ARG A 71 9.06 -5.34 -13.16
CA ARG A 71 10.47 -5.66 -13.40
C ARG A 71 11.05 -4.81 -14.51
N GLN A 72 12.29 -4.36 -14.31
CA GLN A 72 13.07 -3.65 -15.31
C GLN A 72 14.41 -4.36 -15.55
N ASN A 73 14.71 -4.63 -16.83
CA ASN A 73 16.04 -5.02 -17.27
C ASN A 73 16.82 -3.75 -17.60
N LEU A 74 17.91 -3.50 -16.91
CA LEU A 74 18.70 -2.29 -17.05
C LEU A 74 19.79 -2.47 -18.10
N GLY A 75 19.44 -2.19 -19.35
CA GLY A 75 20.34 -2.28 -20.48
C GLY A 75 20.51 -3.70 -21.05
N LYS A 76 21.52 -3.85 -21.93
CA LYS A 76 21.90 -5.11 -22.56
C LYS A 76 22.81 -5.91 -21.64
N LYS A 77 23.02 -7.21 -21.98
CA LYS A 77 24.06 -8.02 -21.33
C LYS A 77 25.43 -7.39 -21.50
N PHE A 78 26.24 -7.38 -20.45
CA PHE A 78 27.57 -6.81 -20.43
C PHE A 78 28.61 -7.79 -19.83
N SER A 79 29.86 -7.38 -19.83
CA SER A 79 30.96 -8.15 -19.22
C SER A 79 31.77 -7.22 -18.33
N LEU A 80 32.27 -7.74 -17.20
CA LEU A 80 33.12 -7.03 -16.26
C LEU A 80 34.46 -7.76 -16.08
N LYS A 81 35.55 -7.07 -16.31
CA LYS A 81 36.87 -7.54 -15.90
C LYS A 81 37.03 -7.43 -14.38
N PRO A 82 38.02 -8.13 -13.78
CA PRO A 82 38.33 -7.92 -12.36
C PRO A 82 38.51 -6.44 -12.01
N GLY A 83 37.78 -5.97 -11.00
CA GLY A 83 37.81 -4.59 -10.54
C GLY A 83 36.94 -3.61 -11.34
N ASP A 84 36.43 -3.99 -12.52
CA ASP A 84 35.53 -3.12 -13.28
C ASP A 84 34.19 -2.94 -12.59
N GLU A 85 33.55 -1.80 -12.85
CA GLU A 85 32.19 -1.50 -12.42
C GLU A 85 31.29 -1.13 -13.59
N HIS A 86 29.99 -1.43 -13.47
CA HIS A 86 28.94 -1.02 -14.38
C HIS A 86 27.80 -0.39 -13.60
N ARG A 87 27.34 0.78 -14.04
CA ARG A 87 26.27 1.55 -13.39
C ARG A 87 25.08 1.66 -14.32
N ALA A 88 23.89 1.59 -13.73
CA ALA A 88 22.63 1.83 -14.43
C ALA A 88 21.64 2.56 -13.54
N GLU A 89 20.89 3.45 -14.14
CA GLU A 89 19.79 4.15 -13.49
C GLU A 89 18.50 3.36 -13.66
N TRP A 90 17.60 3.50 -12.70
CA TRP A 90 16.29 2.88 -12.73
C TRP A 90 15.23 3.84 -12.19
N ARG A 91 13.97 3.63 -12.62
CA ARG A 91 12.83 4.46 -12.22
C ARG A 91 11.54 3.66 -12.25
N PHE A 92 10.77 3.71 -11.16
CA PHE A 92 9.43 3.15 -11.07
C PHE A 92 8.39 4.24 -10.79
N GLN A 93 7.22 4.12 -11.39
CA GLN A 93 6.04 4.88 -11.02
C GLN A 93 5.20 4.00 -10.10
N LEU A 94 5.11 4.35 -8.81
CA LEU A 94 4.24 3.62 -7.90
C LEU A 94 2.78 3.80 -8.31
N PRO A 95 2.00 2.73 -8.44
CA PRO A 95 0.57 2.85 -8.64
C PRO A 95 -0.11 3.60 -7.48
N HIS A 96 -1.17 4.35 -7.78
CA HIS A 96 -1.94 5.06 -6.76
C HIS A 96 -2.70 4.12 -5.80
N ASP A 97 -2.84 2.87 -6.15
CA ASP A 97 -3.47 1.79 -5.39
C ASP A 97 -2.48 0.69 -5.02
N CYS A 98 -1.16 0.97 -5.05
CA CYS A 98 -0.17 0.00 -4.63
C CYS A 98 -0.29 -0.31 -3.12
N PRO A 99 0.20 -1.48 -2.68
CA PRO A 99 0.21 -1.84 -1.27
C PRO A 99 0.96 -0.81 -0.41
N ILE A 100 0.35 -0.46 0.71
CA ILE A 100 1.00 0.34 1.77
C ILE A 100 1.78 -0.58 2.71
N THR A 101 2.77 -0.02 3.39
CA THR A 101 3.42 -0.73 4.50
C THR A 101 2.45 -0.88 5.67
N SER A 102 2.18 -2.11 6.06
CA SER A 102 1.27 -2.49 7.14
C SER A 102 1.95 -3.49 8.09
N SER A 103 1.19 -4.02 9.05
CA SER A 103 1.66 -5.14 9.89
C SER A 103 1.72 -6.48 9.15
N GLU A 104 1.06 -6.60 8.02
CA GLU A 104 0.95 -7.86 7.27
C GLU A 104 1.95 -7.95 6.14
N GLY A 105 2.31 -6.83 5.49
CA GLY A 105 3.22 -6.83 4.36
C GLY A 105 3.64 -5.43 3.91
N SER A 106 4.52 -5.42 2.92
CA SER A 106 5.07 -4.21 2.31
C SER A 106 5.44 -4.43 0.86
N LEU A 107 5.75 -3.35 0.16
CA LEU A 107 6.50 -3.41 -1.09
C LEU A 107 7.99 -3.58 -0.80
N PHE A 108 8.66 -4.34 -1.66
CA PHE A 108 10.10 -4.54 -1.65
C PHE A 108 10.70 -4.10 -2.97
N LEU A 109 11.84 -3.45 -2.91
CA LEU A 109 12.69 -3.22 -4.05
C LEU A 109 13.68 -4.37 -4.17
N LEU A 110 13.50 -5.20 -5.21
CA LEU A 110 14.40 -6.30 -5.54
C LEU A 110 15.48 -5.79 -6.47
N TYR A 111 16.71 -6.29 -6.32
CA TYR A 111 17.82 -5.94 -7.19
C TYR A 111 18.85 -7.05 -7.26
N GLY A 112 19.51 -7.18 -8.40
CA GLY A 112 20.53 -8.20 -8.62
C GLY A 112 20.73 -8.57 -10.07
N ARG A 113 21.13 -9.82 -10.31
CA ARG A 113 21.38 -10.40 -11.63
C ARG A 113 20.14 -11.09 -12.22
N GLU A 114 19.39 -11.79 -11.38
CA GLU A 114 18.20 -12.56 -11.74
C GLU A 114 17.19 -12.46 -10.60
N LEU A 115 16.02 -11.86 -10.84
CA LEU A 115 15.08 -11.58 -9.75
C LEU A 115 14.23 -12.79 -9.32
N GLU A 116 14.10 -13.79 -10.17
CA GLU A 116 13.41 -15.04 -9.85
C GLU A 116 14.27 -15.97 -8.97
N GLU A 117 15.57 -15.80 -8.99
CA GLU A 117 16.52 -16.67 -8.29
C GLU A 117 16.94 -16.05 -6.94
N SER A 118 16.56 -16.66 -5.84
CA SER A 118 16.80 -16.11 -4.49
C SER A 118 18.29 -15.86 -4.17
N GLY A 119 19.19 -16.69 -4.72
CA GLY A 119 20.63 -16.51 -4.57
C GLY A 119 21.26 -15.44 -5.47
N ALA A 120 20.53 -14.92 -6.46
CA ALA A 120 21.00 -13.94 -7.43
C ALA A 120 20.42 -12.54 -7.22
N ARG A 121 19.56 -12.35 -6.20
CA ARG A 121 18.90 -11.09 -5.85
C ARG A 121 18.99 -10.77 -4.37
N SER A 122 18.83 -9.49 -4.06
CA SER A 122 18.55 -8.98 -2.71
C SER A 122 17.28 -8.15 -2.71
N LYS A 123 16.84 -7.76 -1.52
CA LYS A 123 15.64 -6.94 -1.31
C LYS A 123 15.87 -5.83 -0.30
N ILE A 124 15.17 -4.72 -0.50
CA ILE A 124 15.05 -3.62 0.45
C ILE A 124 13.57 -3.41 0.72
N ASP A 125 13.19 -3.35 2.00
CA ASP A 125 11.83 -3.03 2.43
C ASP A 125 11.54 -1.55 2.15
N LEU A 126 10.43 -1.27 1.46
CA LEU A 126 9.97 0.07 1.13
C LEU A 126 8.90 0.53 2.12
N ARG A 127 9.07 1.74 2.65
CA ARG A 127 8.04 2.39 3.46
C ARG A 127 7.09 3.15 2.55
N VAL A 128 5.92 2.58 2.29
CA VAL A 128 4.89 3.20 1.45
C VAL A 128 3.74 3.69 2.31
N GLN A 129 3.44 4.98 2.18
CA GLN A 129 2.35 5.67 2.86
C GLN A 129 1.17 5.89 1.92
N LEU A 130 0.00 6.13 2.50
CA LEU A 130 -1.20 6.52 1.77
C LEU A 130 -1.06 7.86 1.09
N THR A 131 -1.81 8.04 0.01
CA THR A 131 -2.00 9.37 -0.58
C THR A 131 -2.64 10.33 0.43
N PRO A 132 -2.36 11.66 0.36
CA PRO A 132 -2.99 12.66 1.21
C PRO A 132 -4.53 12.64 1.19
N VAL A 133 -5.11 12.19 0.07
CA VAL A 133 -6.57 12.03 -0.09
C VAL A 133 -7.09 10.96 0.85
N LEU A 134 -6.50 9.76 0.82
CA LEU A 134 -6.93 8.64 1.66
C LEU A 134 -6.67 8.92 3.15
N GLU A 135 -5.53 9.53 3.49
CA GLU A 135 -5.26 9.99 4.87
C GLU A 135 -6.28 11.03 5.34
N THR A 136 -6.79 11.89 4.43
CA THR A 136 -7.84 12.85 4.78
C THR A 136 -9.17 12.18 5.09
N VAL A 137 -9.54 11.11 4.39
CA VAL A 137 -10.73 10.31 4.72
C VAL A 137 -10.59 9.71 6.12
N ILE A 138 -9.46 9.04 6.40
CA ILE A 138 -9.18 8.42 7.70
C ILE A 138 -9.22 9.48 8.80
N SER A 139 -8.48 10.56 8.66
CA SER A 139 -8.44 11.65 9.64
C SER A 139 -9.79 12.32 9.87
N SER A 140 -10.65 12.37 8.85
CA SER A 140 -12.01 12.85 9.01
C SER A 140 -12.84 11.92 9.89
N ILE A 141 -12.70 10.61 9.74
CA ILE A 141 -13.38 9.60 10.56
C ILE A 141 -12.87 9.66 12.00
N GLU A 142 -11.56 9.73 12.20
CA GLU A 142 -10.95 9.77 13.53
C GLU A 142 -11.23 11.09 14.27
N ASN A 143 -10.93 12.22 13.63
CA ASN A 143 -10.93 13.50 14.33
C ASN A 143 -12.29 14.17 14.39
N HIS A 144 -13.18 13.96 13.38
CA HIS A 144 -14.49 14.60 13.35
C HIS A 144 -15.58 13.72 13.98
N PHE A 145 -15.50 12.41 13.77
CA PHE A 145 -16.49 11.46 14.28
C PHE A 145 -15.99 10.66 15.48
N ALA A 146 -14.73 10.87 15.92
CA ALA A 146 -14.10 10.25 17.09
C ALA A 146 -14.04 8.71 17.03
N PHE A 147 -13.92 8.12 15.84
CA PHE A 147 -13.65 6.70 15.68
C PHE A 147 -12.16 6.42 15.91
N ALA A 148 -11.85 5.23 16.40
CA ALA A 148 -10.46 4.79 16.57
C ALA A 148 -10.10 3.75 15.51
N ALA A 149 -9.10 4.02 14.69
CA ALA A 149 -8.57 3.01 13.76
C ALA A 149 -7.98 1.83 14.52
N LYS A 150 -8.29 0.60 14.09
CA LYS A 150 -7.81 -0.66 14.65
C LYS A 150 -6.73 -1.30 13.80
N SER A 151 -6.95 -1.30 12.49
CA SER A 151 -6.05 -1.93 11.51
C SER A 151 -6.07 -1.14 10.21
N ARG A 152 -4.95 -1.19 9.51
CA ARG A 152 -4.78 -0.71 8.14
C ARG A 152 -4.07 -1.81 7.37
N ILE A 153 -4.72 -2.34 6.35
CA ILE A 153 -4.16 -3.40 5.51
C ILE A 153 -4.40 -3.09 4.03
N HIS A 154 -3.68 -3.78 3.16
CA HIS A 154 -3.93 -3.73 1.72
C HIS A 154 -4.53 -5.06 1.27
N THR A 155 -5.65 -5.01 0.56
CA THR A 155 -6.32 -6.19 0.05
C THR A 155 -7.02 -5.90 -1.29
N ASN A 156 -6.81 -6.74 -2.30
CA ASN A 156 -7.48 -6.65 -3.61
C ASN A 156 -7.42 -5.26 -4.25
N GLY A 157 -6.28 -4.55 -4.15
CA GLY A 157 -6.11 -3.19 -4.69
C GLY A 157 -6.80 -2.09 -3.88
N PHE A 158 -7.31 -2.40 -2.70
CA PHE A 158 -7.87 -1.42 -1.76
C PHE A 158 -7.00 -1.30 -0.51
N THR A 159 -6.94 -0.09 0.03
CA THR A 159 -6.59 0.11 1.42
C THR A 159 -7.85 -0.10 2.26
N GLU A 160 -7.81 -1.07 3.15
CA GLU A 160 -8.87 -1.37 4.11
C GLU A 160 -8.48 -0.83 5.48
N VAL A 161 -9.38 -0.07 6.11
CA VAL A 161 -9.20 0.43 7.47
C VAL A 161 -10.42 0.06 8.29
N SER A 162 -10.19 -0.67 9.38
CA SER A 162 -11.23 -1.00 10.36
C SER A 162 -11.23 0.01 11.50
N PHE A 163 -12.41 0.46 11.90
CA PHE A 163 -12.60 1.45 12.95
C PHE A 163 -13.51 0.93 14.06
N LYS A 164 -13.11 1.24 15.29
CA LYS A 164 -13.97 1.10 16.46
C LYS A 164 -14.82 2.39 16.63
N PRO A 165 -16.16 2.30 16.64
CA PRO A 165 -17.00 3.47 16.85
C PRO A 165 -16.92 3.95 18.31
N PRO A 166 -17.12 5.26 18.55
CA PRO A 166 -17.25 5.81 19.90
C PRO A 166 -18.61 5.43 20.52
N SER A 167 -18.73 5.60 21.83
CA SER A 167 -19.96 5.30 22.59
C SER A 167 -21.20 6.06 22.12
N SER A 168 -21.01 7.17 21.42
CA SER A 168 -22.09 7.92 20.78
C SER A 168 -22.78 7.17 19.64
N TYR A 169 -22.27 6.03 19.16
CA TYR A 169 -22.87 5.14 18.17
C TYR A 169 -23.10 3.73 18.75
N PRO A 170 -24.01 3.57 19.75
CA PRO A 170 -24.12 2.34 20.54
C PRO A 170 -24.60 1.12 19.74
N THR A 171 -25.27 1.33 18.62
CA THR A 171 -25.76 0.27 17.73
C THR A 171 -24.75 -0.14 16.67
N LEU A 172 -23.69 0.65 16.45
CA LEU A 172 -22.62 0.35 15.51
C LEU A 172 -21.51 -0.42 16.23
N ASP A 173 -21.19 -1.61 15.76
CA ASP A 173 -20.15 -2.47 16.35
C ASP A 173 -18.77 -2.18 15.75
N GLU A 174 -18.75 -2.00 14.43
CA GLU A 174 -17.54 -1.76 13.65
C GLU A 174 -17.89 -1.06 12.34
N MET A 175 -16.98 -0.24 11.87
CA MET A 175 -17.03 0.31 10.52
C MET A 175 -15.71 -0.02 9.80
N THR A 176 -15.80 -0.67 8.65
CA THR A 176 -14.66 -0.91 7.77
C THR A 176 -14.80 -0.04 6.53
N VAL A 177 -13.74 0.63 6.15
CA VAL A 177 -13.70 1.48 4.95
C VAL A 177 -12.63 0.94 4.00
N LEU A 178 -13.06 0.56 2.79
CA LEU A 178 -12.17 0.17 1.70
C LEU A 178 -12.03 1.37 0.78
N MET A 179 -10.80 1.74 0.48
CA MET A 179 -10.49 2.96 -0.26
C MET A 179 -9.43 2.68 -1.31
N ARG A 180 -9.59 3.25 -2.50
CA ARG A 180 -8.53 3.33 -3.49
C ARG A 180 -8.67 4.58 -4.36
N VAL A 181 -7.53 5.07 -4.83
CA VAL A 181 -7.47 6.11 -5.85
C VAL A 181 -6.92 5.48 -7.12
N ARG A 182 -7.63 5.66 -8.23
CA ARG A 182 -7.18 5.25 -9.57
C ARG A 182 -6.97 6.49 -10.42
N GLU A 183 -5.82 6.61 -11.03
CA GLU A 183 -5.40 7.84 -11.71
C GLU A 183 -6.44 8.38 -12.71
N LYS A 184 -7.04 7.49 -13.50
CA LYS A 184 -8.01 7.86 -14.57
C LYS A 184 -9.46 7.68 -14.16
N GLU A 185 -9.75 6.82 -13.20
CA GLU A 185 -11.13 6.38 -12.89
C GLU A 185 -11.71 7.06 -11.65
N GLY A 186 -10.86 7.73 -10.87
CA GLY A 186 -11.31 8.43 -9.70
C GLY A 186 -11.01 7.71 -8.38
N MET A 187 -11.82 7.96 -7.37
CA MET A 187 -11.69 7.39 -6.04
C MET A 187 -12.90 6.53 -5.68
N ASP A 188 -12.66 5.31 -5.24
CA ASP A 188 -13.66 4.42 -4.67
C ASP A 188 -13.62 4.49 -3.15
N LEU A 189 -14.79 4.63 -2.53
CA LEU A 189 -15.00 4.54 -1.08
C LEU A 189 -16.13 3.57 -0.79
N HIS A 190 -15.82 2.46 -0.13
CA HIS A 190 -16.82 1.47 0.28
C HIS A 190 -16.85 1.40 1.82
N PHE A 191 -18.02 1.59 2.39
CA PHE A 191 -18.22 1.52 3.84
C PHE A 191 -19.00 0.26 4.19
N HIS A 192 -18.46 -0.54 5.08
CA HIS A 192 -19.12 -1.71 5.66
C HIS A 192 -19.40 -1.43 7.14
N CYS A 193 -20.66 -1.19 7.47
CA CYS A 193 -21.09 -0.87 8.82
C CYS A 193 -21.74 -2.10 9.47
N ARG A 194 -21.06 -2.71 10.45
CA ARG A 194 -21.61 -3.82 11.24
C ARG A 194 -22.42 -3.26 12.41
N THR A 195 -23.74 -3.49 12.40
CA THR A 195 -24.67 -3.00 13.43
C THR A 195 -25.23 -4.14 14.26
N LYS A 196 -25.50 -3.86 15.54
CA LYS A 196 -26.21 -4.75 16.47
C LYS A 196 -27.65 -4.31 16.59
N THR A 197 -28.58 -5.20 16.21
CA THR A 197 -30.02 -4.93 16.39
C THR A 197 -30.58 -5.88 17.44
N PHE A 198 -31.33 -5.31 18.39
CA PHE A 198 -32.08 -6.09 19.40
C PHE A 198 -33.38 -6.57 18.78
N ASN A 199 -33.54 -7.89 18.63
CA ASN A 199 -34.82 -8.43 18.18
C ASN A 199 -35.71 -8.73 19.39
N ARG A 200 -36.55 -7.76 19.80
CA ARG A 200 -37.47 -7.90 20.92
C ARG A 200 -38.56 -8.98 20.72
N ALA A 201 -38.89 -9.31 19.47
CA ALA A 201 -40.00 -10.22 19.17
C ALA A 201 -39.67 -11.71 19.35
N ALA A 202 -38.42 -12.10 19.43
CA ALA A 202 -38.02 -13.51 19.44
C ALA A 202 -37.34 -13.99 20.73
N GLY A 203 -37.18 -13.14 21.75
CA GLY A 203 -36.47 -13.52 22.99
C GLY A 203 -35.02 -14.00 22.79
N LYS A 204 -34.47 -13.86 21.59
CA LYS A 204 -33.18 -14.39 21.17
C LYS A 204 -32.27 -13.22 20.75
N GLY A 205 -31.18 -13.08 21.49
CA GLY A 205 -29.89 -12.49 21.17
C GLY A 205 -29.80 -11.33 20.17
N LEU A 206 -28.71 -10.56 20.29
CA LEU A 206 -28.28 -9.53 19.35
C LEU A 206 -28.04 -10.13 17.96
N LYS A 207 -28.79 -9.68 16.94
CA LYS A 207 -28.48 -9.99 15.54
C LYS A 207 -27.51 -8.93 15.00
N ALA A 208 -26.36 -9.37 14.51
CA ALA A 208 -25.47 -8.52 13.75
C ALA A 208 -25.96 -8.41 12.30
N ARG A 209 -25.97 -7.21 11.74
CA ARG A 209 -26.26 -6.92 10.34
C ARG A 209 -25.14 -6.05 9.78
N THR A 210 -24.64 -6.38 8.60
CA THR A 210 -23.73 -5.50 7.86
C THR A 210 -24.49 -4.74 6.80
N VAL A 211 -24.37 -3.42 6.81
CA VAL A 211 -24.89 -2.52 5.77
C VAL A 211 -23.70 -2.01 4.98
N LYS A 212 -23.80 -2.06 3.65
CA LYS A 212 -22.76 -1.63 2.74
C LYS A 212 -23.19 -0.39 1.98
N PHE A 213 -22.23 0.53 1.78
CA PHE A 213 -22.40 1.73 0.97
C PHE A 213 -21.19 1.84 0.04
N GLU A 214 -21.44 2.14 -1.21
CA GLU A 214 -20.41 2.24 -2.23
C GLU A 214 -20.52 3.59 -2.92
N HIS A 215 -19.41 4.29 -3.01
CA HIS A 215 -19.31 5.60 -3.63
C HIS A 215 -18.13 5.61 -4.59
N ASN A 216 -18.32 6.20 -5.75
CA ASN A 216 -17.28 6.50 -6.71
C ASN A 216 -17.28 8.00 -6.99
N TYR A 217 -16.11 8.62 -6.92
CA TYR A 217 -15.96 10.05 -7.12
C TYR A 217 -14.92 10.35 -8.21
N PRO A 218 -15.28 11.12 -9.25
CA PRO A 218 -14.30 11.63 -10.19
C PRO A 218 -13.35 12.63 -9.50
N ARG A 219 -12.16 12.80 -10.06
CA ARG A 219 -11.07 13.59 -9.47
C ARG A 219 -11.48 15.00 -9.05
N ASN A 220 -12.29 15.68 -9.85
CA ASN A 220 -12.77 17.04 -9.58
C ASN A 220 -13.77 17.15 -8.42
N LYS A 221 -14.24 16.05 -7.87
CA LYS A 221 -15.12 16.01 -6.69
C LYS A 221 -14.32 15.84 -5.40
N TYR A 222 -13.36 14.90 -5.37
CA TYR A 222 -12.60 14.62 -4.17
C TYR A 222 -11.34 15.49 -4.01
N LEU A 223 -10.96 16.26 -5.05
CA LEU A 223 -9.90 17.27 -4.98
C LEU A 223 -10.46 18.66 -5.26
N ILE A 224 -9.98 19.65 -4.49
CA ILE A 224 -10.16 21.07 -4.72
C ILE A 224 -8.89 21.59 -5.38
N TYR A 225 -9.02 22.40 -6.43
CA TYR A 225 -7.88 22.96 -7.20
C TYR A 225 -6.86 21.89 -7.67
N ASN A 226 -7.36 20.68 -8.00
CA ASN A 226 -6.58 19.53 -8.46
C ASN A 226 -5.53 18.95 -7.50
N SER A 227 -5.39 19.47 -6.29
CA SER A 227 -4.35 19.02 -5.35
C SER A 227 -4.81 18.84 -3.92
N GLN A 228 -5.78 19.63 -3.45
CA GLN A 228 -6.21 19.58 -2.06
C GLN A 228 -7.38 18.62 -1.86
N PRO A 229 -7.32 17.69 -0.88
CA PRO A 229 -8.45 16.82 -0.56
C PRO A 229 -9.70 17.62 -0.13
N ASN A 230 -10.85 17.26 -0.69
CA ASN A 230 -12.13 17.89 -0.37
C ASN A 230 -12.70 17.36 0.96
N ARG A 231 -12.24 17.94 2.06
CA ARG A 231 -12.68 17.55 3.42
C ARG A 231 -14.18 17.67 3.63
N ALA A 232 -14.83 18.67 3.02
CA ALA A 232 -16.27 18.88 3.16
C ALA A 232 -17.05 17.73 2.53
N LEU A 233 -16.64 17.26 1.35
CA LEU A 233 -17.21 16.08 0.71
C LEU A 233 -17.10 14.85 1.62
N PHE A 234 -15.90 14.57 2.13
CA PHE A 234 -15.68 13.37 2.96
C PHE A 234 -16.51 13.39 4.24
N ARG A 235 -16.61 14.54 4.92
CA ARG A 235 -17.49 14.68 6.08
C ARG A 235 -18.94 14.40 5.73
N SER A 236 -19.46 15.03 4.68
CA SER A 236 -20.84 14.84 4.24
C SER A 236 -21.17 13.38 3.91
N VAL A 237 -20.25 12.69 3.22
CA VAL A 237 -20.42 11.27 2.88
C VAL A 237 -20.42 10.39 4.13
N ILE A 238 -19.49 10.62 5.04
CA ILE A 238 -19.43 9.85 6.29
C ILE A 238 -20.68 10.11 7.16
N GLU A 239 -21.14 11.36 7.26
CA GLU A 239 -22.39 11.71 7.96
C GLU A 239 -23.60 10.97 7.37
N GLU A 240 -23.73 10.95 6.04
CA GLU A 240 -24.80 10.24 5.33
C GLU A 240 -24.76 8.74 5.62
N VAL A 241 -23.57 8.12 5.52
CA VAL A 241 -23.37 6.70 5.82
C VAL A 241 -23.74 6.37 7.25
N LEU A 242 -23.27 7.16 8.22
CA LEU A 242 -23.58 6.95 9.63
C LEU A 242 -25.07 7.14 9.95
N ALA A 243 -25.72 8.14 9.36
CA ALA A 243 -27.15 8.35 9.52
C ALA A 243 -27.98 7.17 8.99
N LYS A 244 -27.62 6.62 7.85
CA LYS A 244 -28.28 5.44 7.26
C LYS A 244 -27.97 4.14 7.99
N ALA A 245 -26.74 3.98 8.49
CA ALA A 245 -26.33 2.77 9.22
C ALA A 245 -26.93 2.71 10.63
N THR A 246 -27.18 3.87 11.27
CA THR A 246 -27.69 3.99 12.65
C THR A 246 -28.99 4.79 12.72
N PRO A 247 -30.07 4.34 12.09
CA PRO A 247 -31.33 5.04 12.12
C PRO A 247 -31.86 5.11 13.57
N GLY A 248 -32.21 6.30 14.04
CA GLY A 248 -32.69 6.57 15.41
C GLY A 248 -31.77 7.43 16.26
N LYS A 249 -30.60 7.85 15.75
CA LYS A 249 -29.77 8.86 16.38
C LYS A 249 -30.33 10.24 16.04
N VAL A 250 -30.99 10.87 17.01
CA VAL A 250 -31.37 12.30 16.90
C VAL A 250 -30.05 13.09 16.86
N THR A 251 -29.72 13.66 15.74
CA THR A 251 -28.66 14.66 15.62
C THR A 251 -29.07 15.86 16.50
N LYS A 252 -28.49 15.95 17.71
CA LYS A 252 -28.54 17.23 18.42
C LYS A 252 -27.74 18.22 17.57
N ARG A 253 -28.45 19.14 16.94
CA ARG A 253 -27.90 20.36 16.31
C ARG A 253 -27.21 21.23 17.36
#